data_d7951feb00f50e0202e611bef70223b1
#
_entry.id   d7951feb00f50e0202e611bef70223b1
#
_cell.length_a   1.000
_cell.length_b   1.000
_cell.length_c   1.000
_cell.angle_alpha   90.00
_cell.angle_beta   90.00
_cell.angle_gamma   90.00
#
_symmetry.space_group_name_H-M   'P 1'
#
loop_
_entity.id
_entity.type
_entity.pdbx_description
1 polymer ?
#
loop_
_entity_poly.entity_id
_entity_poly.type
_entity_poly.pdbx_seq_one_letter_code
_entity_poly.pdbx_strand_id
1 'polypeptide(L)'
;MKAYHLVGKAPYFTNCYIVTDNIGNAVLIDCSEKMADVRKILENDRAKPAALLLTHGHADHVETFEEFKKIYDCPVYLAKEDAELYGIENTIDYTEGETLTFGEMSFKVYKTPGHTPGSVVFLCEDMLFCGDTLFAGTVGRTDLKGGDWDELNKSLSKLKQLIPDNMKVLPGHDHFSTMGQEKVQNPYLKNAK
;
A
#
# COMPACT_ATOMS: atom_id res chain seq x y z
N MET A 1 5.01 -15.14 10.32
CA MET A 1 5.11 -13.96 9.47
C MET A 1 5.60 -12.78 10.30
N LYS A 2 6.41 -11.86 9.73
CA LYS A 2 6.84 -10.60 10.35
C LYS A 2 6.53 -9.45 9.40
N ALA A 3 6.26 -8.27 9.97
CA ALA A 3 6.10 -7.04 9.19
C ALA A 3 7.09 -5.99 9.70
N TYR A 4 7.78 -5.36 8.79
CA TYR A 4 8.73 -4.28 9.02
C TYR A 4 8.18 -2.98 8.44
N HIS A 5 8.41 -1.89 9.15
CA HIS A 5 8.07 -0.55 8.72
C HIS A 5 9.35 0.24 8.49
N LEU A 6 9.44 0.85 7.34
CA LEU A 6 10.49 1.77 6.92
C LEU A 6 9.88 3.13 6.60
N VAL A 7 10.64 4.19 6.75
CA VAL A 7 10.20 5.55 6.45
C VAL A 7 11.15 6.18 5.45
N GLY A 8 10.60 6.62 4.33
CA GLY A 8 11.31 7.31 3.27
C GLY A 8 11.88 8.66 3.70
N LYS A 9 12.54 9.33 2.78
CA LYS A 9 13.25 10.59 3.05
C LYS A 9 12.30 11.80 3.11
N ALA A 10 12.82 12.87 3.75
CA ALA A 10 12.20 14.19 3.62
C ALA A 10 12.09 14.61 2.13
N PRO A 11 11.06 15.36 1.75
CA PRO A 11 10.04 15.96 2.62
C PRO A 11 8.81 15.06 2.88
N TYR A 12 8.68 13.93 2.19
CA TYR A 12 7.44 13.15 2.17
C TYR A 12 7.32 12.16 3.33
N PHE A 13 8.44 11.56 3.79
CA PHE A 13 8.46 10.55 4.86
C PHE A 13 7.48 9.40 4.61
N THR A 14 7.39 8.95 3.36
CA THR A 14 6.47 7.89 2.92
C THR A 14 6.74 6.58 3.66
N ASN A 15 5.72 5.98 4.19
CA ASN A 15 5.79 4.67 4.84
C ASN A 15 5.89 3.56 3.80
N CYS A 16 6.88 2.70 3.95
CA CYS A 16 7.05 1.48 3.17
C CYS A 16 7.03 0.28 4.11
N TYR A 17 6.59 -0.86 3.61
CA TYR A 17 6.48 -2.05 4.44
C TYR A 17 7.15 -3.24 3.77
N ILE A 18 7.70 -4.14 4.58
CA ILE A 18 8.20 -5.45 4.14
C ILE A 18 7.53 -6.50 5.01
N VAL A 19 6.82 -7.42 4.40
CA VAL A 19 6.23 -8.58 5.07
C VAL A 19 7.03 -9.81 4.68
N THR A 20 7.49 -10.59 5.67
CA THR A 20 8.24 -11.84 5.45
C THR A 20 7.51 -13.03 6.04
N ASP A 21 7.55 -14.17 5.35
CA ASP A 21 7.05 -15.44 5.85
C ASP A 21 8.15 -16.27 6.55
N ASN A 22 7.77 -17.46 7.04
CA ASN A 22 8.70 -18.34 7.73
C ASN A 22 9.52 -19.24 6.79
N ILE A 23 9.21 -19.23 5.49
CA ILE A 23 9.84 -20.10 4.47
C ILE A 23 10.74 -19.30 3.50
N GLY A 24 10.96 -18.01 3.76
CA GLY A 24 11.97 -17.21 3.08
C GLY A 24 11.45 -16.36 1.92
N ASN A 25 10.15 -16.03 1.89
CA ASN A 25 9.60 -15.06 0.95
C ASN A 25 9.41 -13.70 1.62
N ALA A 26 9.52 -12.64 0.84
CA ALA A 26 9.21 -11.27 1.25
C ALA A 26 8.30 -10.59 0.21
N VAL A 27 7.34 -9.81 0.68
CA VAL A 27 6.55 -8.90 -0.14
C VAL A 27 6.82 -7.48 0.34
N LEU A 28 7.17 -6.60 -0.58
CA LEU A 28 7.32 -5.17 -0.30
C LEU A 28 6.01 -4.45 -0.67
N ILE A 29 5.64 -3.46 0.13
CA ILE A 29 4.51 -2.57 -0.14
C ILE A 29 5.06 -1.15 -0.19
N ASP A 30 4.92 -0.53 -1.35
CA ASP A 30 5.52 0.73 -1.77
C ASP A 30 7.07 0.71 -1.73
N CYS A 31 7.71 1.68 -2.36
CA CYS A 31 9.14 1.65 -2.60
C CYS A 31 9.73 3.08 -2.63
N SER A 32 9.93 3.65 -1.45
CA SER A 32 10.53 4.98 -1.28
C SER A 32 11.78 4.95 -0.38
N GLU A 33 12.15 3.76 0.09
CA GLU A 33 13.21 3.58 1.07
C GLU A 33 14.57 3.28 0.42
N LYS A 34 15.64 3.45 1.16
CA LYS A 34 16.99 3.09 0.70
C LYS A 34 17.10 1.58 0.51
N MET A 35 17.55 1.14 -0.66
CA MET A 35 17.75 -0.28 -0.93
C MET A 35 18.70 -0.97 0.05
N ALA A 36 19.60 -0.23 0.71
CA ALA A 36 20.48 -0.77 1.74
C ALA A 36 19.70 -1.27 2.97
N ASP A 37 18.67 -0.54 3.40
CA ASP A 37 17.84 -0.92 4.55
C ASP A 37 16.92 -2.08 4.20
N VAL A 38 16.35 -2.08 2.99
CA VAL A 38 15.60 -3.23 2.44
C VAL A 38 16.48 -4.49 2.43
N ARG A 39 17.69 -4.40 1.87
CA ARG A 39 18.62 -5.53 1.80
C ARG A 39 18.96 -6.09 3.18
N LYS A 40 19.22 -5.23 4.16
CA LYS A 40 19.52 -5.63 5.53
C LYS A 40 18.38 -6.45 6.17
N ILE A 41 17.13 -6.06 5.95
CA ILE A 41 15.96 -6.81 6.44
C ILE A 41 15.88 -8.18 5.77
N LEU A 42 16.00 -8.21 4.44
CA LEU A 42 15.94 -9.44 3.67
C LEU A 42 17.05 -10.43 4.06
N GLU A 43 18.28 -9.94 4.26
CA GLU A 43 19.41 -10.76 4.71
C GLU A 43 19.19 -11.31 6.13
N ASN A 44 18.72 -10.48 7.07
CA ASN A 44 18.42 -10.88 8.44
C ASN A 44 17.36 -11.99 8.53
N ASP A 45 16.33 -11.89 7.70
CA ASP A 45 15.24 -12.88 7.65
C ASP A 45 15.54 -14.02 6.67
N ARG A 46 16.67 -13.97 5.94
CA ARG A 46 17.01 -14.91 4.86
C ARG A 46 15.88 -15.02 3.83
N ALA A 47 15.20 -13.91 3.56
CA ALA A 47 14.07 -13.82 2.66
C ALA A 47 14.48 -13.24 1.30
N LYS A 48 13.72 -13.61 0.28
CA LYS A 48 13.87 -13.08 -1.09
C LYS A 48 12.57 -12.37 -1.49
N PRO A 49 12.64 -11.22 -2.16
CA PRO A 49 11.46 -10.57 -2.70
C PRO A 49 10.69 -11.51 -3.65
N ALA A 50 9.46 -11.79 -3.32
CA ALA A 50 8.50 -12.53 -4.15
C ALA A 50 7.64 -11.58 -4.98
N ALA A 51 7.41 -10.36 -4.49
CA ALA A 51 6.72 -9.29 -5.21
C ALA A 51 7.00 -7.91 -4.59
N LEU A 52 6.81 -6.87 -5.41
CA LEU A 52 6.57 -5.48 -4.98
C LEU A 52 5.13 -5.11 -5.31
N LEU A 53 4.36 -4.69 -4.31
CA LEU A 53 2.99 -4.23 -4.42
C LEU A 53 2.97 -2.72 -4.23
N LEU A 54 2.62 -1.97 -5.27
CA LEU A 54 2.49 -0.51 -5.22
C LEU A 54 1.04 -0.14 -4.95
N THR A 55 0.79 0.68 -3.93
CA THR A 55 -0.57 1.12 -3.58
C THR A 55 -1.12 2.10 -4.60
N HIS A 56 -0.25 2.94 -5.18
CA HIS A 56 -0.56 3.90 -6.23
C HIS A 56 0.73 4.43 -6.89
N GLY A 57 0.60 5.28 -7.91
CA GLY A 57 1.71 5.70 -8.77
C GLY A 57 2.37 7.04 -8.42
N HIS A 58 2.14 7.66 -7.26
CA HIS A 58 2.81 8.91 -6.91
C HIS A 58 4.31 8.71 -6.69
N ALA A 59 5.07 9.71 -7.08
CA ALA A 59 6.54 9.65 -7.16
C ALA A 59 7.20 9.22 -5.83
N ASP A 60 6.68 9.66 -4.71
CA ASP A 60 7.21 9.34 -3.39
C ASP A 60 6.90 7.90 -2.93
N HIS A 61 5.93 7.21 -3.55
CA HIS A 61 5.67 5.78 -3.33
C HIS A 61 6.47 4.85 -4.24
N VAL A 62 7.00 5.39 -5.34
CA VAL A 62 7.75 4.63 -6.35
C VAL A 62 9.20 5.10 -6.51
N GLU A 63 9.72 5.93 -5.59
CA GLU A 63 11.02 6.62 -5.72
C GLU A 63 12.18 5.67 -6.04
N THR A 64 12.21 4.48 -5.41
CA THR A 64 13.29 3.50 -5.62
C THR A 64 12.90 2.32 -6.52
N PHE A 65 11.74 2.39 -7.18
CA PHE A 65 11.22 1.34 -8.05
C PHE A 65 12.21 0.85 -9.10
N GLU A 66 12.85 1.77 -9.83
CA GLU A 66 13.82 1.43 -10.86
C GLU A 66 15.12 0.81 -10.29
N GLU A 67 15.53 1.23 -9.08
CA GLU A 67 16.67 0.61 -8.38
C GLU A 67 16.29 -0.80 -7.91
N PHE A 68 15.09 -0.96 -7.35
CA PHE A 68 14.56 -2.24 -6.91
C PHE A 68 14.54 -3.26 -8.06
N LYS A 69 14.01 -2.91 -9.23
CA LYS A 69 13.94 -3.78 -10.41
C LYS A 69 15.30 -4.21 -10.95
N LYS A 70 16.33 -3.35 -10.81
CA LYS A 70 17.71 -3.71 -11.21
C LYS A 70 18.36 -4.74 -10.29
N ILE A 71 17.91 -4.81 -9.03
CA ILE A 71 18.49 -5.68 -8.00
C ILE A 71 17.71 -6.99 -7.89
N TYR A 72 16.38 -6.93 -7.99
CA TYR A 72 15.49 -8.06 -7.74
C TYR A 72 14.64 -8.38 -8.97
N ASP A 73 14.69 -9.65 -9.37
CA ASP A 73 13.87 -10.21 -10.45
C ASP A 73 12.60 -10.82 -9.85
N CYS A 74 11.61 -9.96 -9.60
CA CYS A 74 10.30 -10.39 -9.11
C CYS A 74 9.19 -9.52 -9.70
N PRO A 75 7.93 -10.00 -9.74
CA PRO A 75 6.81 -9.23 -10.26
C PRO A 75 6.56 -7.95 -9.46
N VAL A 76 6.21 -6.90 -10.18
CA VAL A 76 5.77 -5.63 -9.61
C VAL A 76 4.33 -5.39 -10.03
N TYR A 77 3.49 -5.07 -9.07
CA TYR A 77 2.08 -4.81 -9.26
C TYR A 77 1.77 -3.32 -9.07
N LEU A 78 0.99 -2.78 -9.98
CA LEU A 78 0.44 -1.42 -9.92
C LEU A 78 -0.84 -1.40 -10.76
N ALA A 79 -1.88 -0.74 -10.28
CA ALA A 79 -3.10 -0.59 -11.06
C ALA A 79 -2.84 0.09 -12.41
N LYS A 80 -3.46 -0.45 -13.46
CA LYS A 80 -3.26 0.01 -14.83
C LYS A 80 -3.54 1.51 -14.99
N GLU A 81 -4.55 2.00 -14.30
CA GLU A 81 -4.95 3.41 -14.32
C GLU A 81 -3.79 4.32 -13.90
N ASP A 82 -3.05 3.93 -12.87
CA ASP A 82 -1.89 4.68 -12.37
C ASP A 82 -0.64 4.43 -13.22
N ALA A 83 -0.44 3.20 -13.68
CA ALA A 83 0.66 2.89 -14.60
C ALA A 83 0.60 3.75 -15.87
N GLU A 84 -0.57 3.89 -16.47
CA GLU A 84 -0.81 4.75 -17.64
C GLU A 84 -0.68 6.24 -17.29
N LEU A 85 -1.24 6.68 -16.14
CA LEU A 85 -1.27 8.08 -15.73
C LEU A 85 0.13 8.64 -15.45
N TYR A 86 1.00 7.83 -14.83
CA TYR A 86 2.34 8.24 -14.38
C TYR A 86 3.47 7.70 -15.26
N GLY A 87 3.15 6.92 -16.32
CA GLY A 87 4.13 6.39 -17.26
C GLY A 87 5.04 5.32 -16.64
N ILE A 88 4.50 4.50 -15.74
CA ILE A 88 5.23 3.41 -15.09
C ILE A 88 4.99 2.12 -15.89
N GLU A 89 6.05 1.54 -16.43
CA GLU A 89 5.97 0.38 -17.32
C GLU A 89 6.37 -0.93 -16.63
N ASN A 90 5.99 -2.05 -17.28
CA ASN A 90 6.34 -3.40 -16.84
C ASN A 90 5.80 -3.74 -15.43
N THR A 91 4.55 -3.38 -15.19
CA THR A 91 3.78 -3.73 -14.00
C THR A 91 2.62 -4.66 -14.36
N ILE A 92 2.13 -5.38 -13.37
CA ILE A 92 0.96 -6.26 -13.46
C ILE A 92 -0.22 -5.54 -12.83
N ASP A 93 -1.37 -5.50 -13.52
CA ASP A 93 -2.58 -4.86 -13.02
C ASP A 93 -3.24 -5.68 -11.91
N TYR A 94 -3.99 -4.99 -11.06
CA TYR A 94 -4.82 -5.58 -10.00
C TYR A 94 -6.24 -5.84 -10.46
N THR A 95 -6.80 -6.97 -10.00
CA THR A 95 -8.23 -7.25 -10.10
C THR A 95 -8.92 -6.98 -8.77
N GLU A 96 -10.06 -6.27 -8.79
CA GLU A 96 -10.86 -6.01 -7.58
C GLU A 96 -11.22 -7.32 -6.87
N GLY A 97 -10.91 -7.40 -5.58
CA GLY A 97 -11.24 -8.53 -4.72
C GLY A 97 -10.35 -9.78 -4.89
N GLU A 98 -9.36 -9.74 -5.79
CA GLU A 98 -8.39 -10.84 -5.91
C GLU A 98 -7.57 -11.04 -4.64
N THR A 99 -7.02 -12.22 -4.50
CA THR A 99 -6.06 -12.55 -3.45
C THR A 99 -4.74 -12.97 -4.08
N LEU A 100 -3.72 -12.14 -3.90
CA LEU A 100 -2.36 -12.44 -4.31
C LEU A 100 -1.68 -13.27 -3.22
N THR A 101 -1.13 -14.43 -3.60
CA THR A 101 -0.48 -15.34 -2.64
C THR A 101 1.00 -15.49 -2.97
N PHE A 102 1.85 -15.24 -1.96
CA PHE A 102 3.30 -15.36 -2.05
C PHE A 102 3.81 -16.18 -0.85
N GLY A 103 4.14 -17.45 -1.09
CA GLY A 103 4.48 -18.37 -0.02
C GLY A 103 3.33 -18.57 0.96
N GLU A 104 3.55 -18.21 2.25
CA GLU A 104 2.53 -18.27 3.31
C GLU A 104 1.70 -16.97 3.43
N MET A 105 2.04 -15.93 2.66
CA MET A 105 1.39 -14.62 2.73
C MET A 105 0.28 -14.49 1.70
N SER A 106 -0.88 -13.97 2.10
CA SER A 106 -2.03 -13.71 1.22
C SER A 106 -2.50 -12.27 1.37
N PHE A 107 -2.51 -11.54 0.26
CA PHE A 107 -2.89 -10.14 0.19
C PHE A 107 -4.19 -10.01 -0.60
N LYS A 108 -5.28 -9.68 0.08
CA LYS A 108 -6.55 -9.38 -0.60
C LYS A 108 -6.54 -7.93 -1.06
N VAL A 109 -6.81 -7.73 -2.34
CA VAL A 109 -6.78 -6.42 -3.00
C VAL A 109 -8.18 -5.80 -2.97
N TYR A 110 -8.25 -4.52 -2.61
CA TYR A 110 -9.44 -3.69 -2.77
C TYR A 110 -9.05 -2.42 -3.54
N LYS A 111 -9.61 -2.21 -4.73
CA LYS A 111 -9.44 -0.95 -5.46
C LYS A 111 -10.14 0.17 -4.70
N THR A 112 -9.44 1.24 -4.43
CA THR A 112 -9.92 2.41 -3.67
C THR A 112 -9.62 3.71 -4.42
N PRO A 113 -10.19 3.89 -5.64
CA PRO A 113 -9.95 5.10 -6.40
C PRO A 113 -10.36 6.36 -5.65
N GLY A 114 -9.70 7.47 -5.94
CA GLY A 114 -10.03 8.79 -5.42
C GLY A 114 -8.84 9.64 -5.04
N HIS A 115 -7.84 9.12 -4.32
CA HIS A 115 -6.55 9.81 -4.18
C HIS A 115 -5.81 9.80 -5.53
N THR A 116 -5.73 8.63 -6.15
CA THR A 116 -5.45 8.42 -7.57
C THR A 116 -6.51 7.51 -8.18
N PRO A 117 -6.64 7.43 -9.52
CA PRO A 117 -7.57 6.51 -10.16
C PRO A 117 -7.24 5.05 -9.91
N GLY A 118 -5.96 4.73 -9.73
CA GLY A 118 -5.44 3.38 -9.53
C GLY A 118 -5.15 3.02 -8.07
N SER A 119 -5.54 3.85 -7.11
CA SER A 119 -5.30 3.55 -5.68
C SER A 119 -5.90 2.21 -5.27
N VAL A 120 -5.12 1.45 -4.49
CA VAL A 120 -5.55 0.17 -3.91
C VAL A 120 -5.13 0.08 -2.45
N VAL A 121 -5.83 -0.75 -1.68
CA VAL A 121 -5.41 -1.18 -0.34
C VAL A 121 -5.25 -2.69 -0.29
N PHE A 122 -4.36 -3.17 0.57
CA PHE A 122 -4.10 -4.61 0.75
C PHE A 122 -4.45 -5.03 2.17
N LEU A 123 -5.25 -6.09 2.29
CA LEU A 123 -5.53 -6.74 3.57
C LEU A 123 -4.70 -8.03 3.66
N CYS A 124 -3.83 -8.11 4.65
CA CYS A 124 -3.04 -9.31 4.96
C CYS A 124 -3.12 -9.58 6.47
N GLU A 125 -3.73 -10.69 6.85
CA GLU A 125 -4.02 -11.04 8.27
C GLU A 125 -4.78 -9.92 9.00
N ASP A 126 -4.18 -9.30 10.01
CA ASP A 126 -4.74 -8.19 10.78
C ASP A 126 -4.23 -6.80 10.33
N MET A 127 -3.56 -6.73 9.19
CA MET A 127 -2.93 -5.53 8.63
C MET A 127 -3.64 -5.05 7.37
N LEU A 128 -4.04 -3.78 7.35
CA LEU A 128 -4.57 -3.08 6.20
C LEU A 128 -3.55 -2.03 5.74
N PHE A 129 -2.85 -2.30 4.66
CA PHE A 129 -1.92 -1.36 4.02
C PHE A 129 -2.73 -0.41 3.13
N CYS A 130 -2.85 0.82 3.54
CA CYS A 130 -3.82 1.76 2.97
C CYS A 130 -3.26 2.67 1.88
N GLY A 131 -1.94 2.73 1.68
CA GLY A 131 -1.37 3.80 0.88
C GLY A 131 -1.96 5.15 1.31
N ASP A 132 -2.33 5.97 0.36
CA ASP A 132 -2.90 7.29 0.59
C ASP A 132 -4.44 7.33 0.52
N THR A 133 -5.09 6.19 0.77
CA THR A 133 -6.56 6.14 0.86
C THR A 133 -7.06 6.59 2.25
N LEU A 134 -6.47 6.06 3.32
CA LEU A 134 -6.92 6.29 4.70
C LEU A 134 -5.73 6.51 5.62
N PHE A 135 -5.75 7.60 6.38
CA PHE A 135 -4.76 7.97 7.40
C PHE A 135 -5.39 8.02 8.80
N ALA A 136 -4.55 8.11 9.82
CA ALA A 136 -5.02 8.32 11.19
C ALA A 136 -5.75 9.68 11.32
N GLY A 137 -7.07 9.65 11.44
CA GLY A 137 -7.94 10.83 11.59
C GLY A 137 -8.15 11.66 10.31
N THR A 138 -7.59 11.26 9.16
CA THR A 138 -7.74 11.97 7.88
C THR A 138 -7.69 11.01 6.69
N VAL A 139 -7.62 11.52 5.47
CA VAL A 139 -7.56 10.77 4.22
C VAL A 139 -6.60 11.44 3.24
N GLY A 140 -6.20 10.73 2.20
CA GLY A 140 -5.40 11.28 1.11
C GLY A 140 -6.10 12.45 0.42
N ARG A 141 -5.29 13.38 -0.09
CA ARG A 141 -5.79 14.52 -0.88
C ARG A 141 -6.31 14.07 -2.23
N THR A 142 -7.22 14.84 -2.80
CA THR A 142 -7.85 14.52 -4.10
C THR A 142 -7.72 15.65 -5.13
N ASP A 143 -6.85 16.62 -4.87
CA ASP A 143 -6.63 17.79 -5.72
C ASP A 143 -5.42 17.65 -6.67
N LEU A 144 -4.75 16.51 -6.66
CA LEU A 144 -3.69 16.18 -7.60
C LEU A 144 -4.25 15.53 -8.88
N LYS A 145 -3.38 15.34 -9.87
CA LYS A 145 -3.76 14.75 -11.16
C LYS A 145 -4.45 13.39 -10.99
N GLY A 146 -5.68 13.29 -11.49
CA GLY A 146 -6.50 12.07 -11.38
C GLY A 146 -7.26 11.91 -10.06
N GLY A 147 -7.06 12.82 -9.09
CA GLY A 147 -7.79 12.79 -7.83
C GLY A 147 -9.27 13.13 -8.00
N ASP A 148 -10.15 12.46 -7.23
CA ASP A 148 -11.60 12.62 -7.24
C ASP A 148 -12.17 12.36 -5.84
N TRP A 149 -12.78 13.39 -5.25
CA TRP A 149 -13.35 13.30 -3.92
C TRP A 149 -14.54 12.34 -3.83
N ASP A 150 -15.39 12.32 -4.85
CA ASP A 150 -16.58 11.47 -4.84
C ASP A 150 -16.21 10.00 -4.94
N GLU A 151 -15.19 9.66 -5.73
CA GLU A 151 -14.63 8.32 -5.79
C GLU A 151 -13.94 7.93 -4.47
N LEU A 152 -13.18 8.84 -3.84
CA LEU A 152 -12.58 8.57 -2.54
C LEU A 152 -13.66 8.31 -1.47
N ASN A 153 -14.73 9.10 -1.46
CA ASN A 153 -15.84 8.92 -0.52
C ASN A 153 -16.53 7.55 -0.68
N LYS A 154 -16.75 7.08 -1.92
CA LYS A 154 -17.25 5.73 -2.20
C LYS A 154 -16.27 4.65 -1.72
N SER A 155 -14.98 4.85 -1.97
CA SER A 155 -13.92 3.95 -1.51
C SER A 155 -13.87 3.84 0.01
N LEU A 156 -13.98 4.96 0.72
CA LEU A 156 -14.07 5.00 2.19
C LEU A 156 -15.32 4.29 2.70
N SER A 157 -16.48 4.51 2.04
CA SER A 157 -17.72 3.81 2.39
C SER A 157 -17.59 2.29 2.22
N LYS A 158 -16.96 1.84 1.14
CA LYS A 158 -16.65 0.42 0.90
C LYS A 158 -15.76 -0.14 2.00
N LEU A 159 -14.65 0.53 2.35
CA LEU A 159 -13.75 0.08 3.42
C LEU A 159 -14.45 0.02 4.78
N LYS A 160 -15.24 1.03 5.11
CA LYS A 160 -16.04 1.09 6.34
C LYS A 160 -16.94 -0.13 6.52
N GLN A 161 -17.52 -0.64 5.44
CA GLN A 161 -18.42 -1.79 5.44
C GLN A 161 -17.67 -3.13 5.46
N LEU A 162 -16.57 -3.24 4.71
CA LEU A 162 -15.91 -4.51 4.47
C LEU A 162 -14.82 -4.84 5.50
N ILE A 163 -14.15 -3.82 6.06
CA ILE A 163 -12.97 -4.04 6.91
C ILE A 163 -13.38 -4.10 8.39
N PRO A 164 -13.02 -5.19 9.10
CA PRO A 164 -13.32 -5.34 10.53
C PRO A 164 -12.60 -4.30 11.40
N ASP A 165 -13.16 -4.00 12.57
CA ASP A 165 -12.68 -2.95 13.47
C ASP A 165 -11.30 -3.24 14.08
N ASN A 166 -10.93 -4.51 14.23
CA ASN A 166 -9.66 -4.94 14.80
C ASN A 166 -8.49 -4.87 13.83
N MET A 167 -8.70 -4.48 12.58
CA MET A 167 -7.61 -4.34 11.60
C MET A 167 -6.74 -3.14 11.94
N LYS A 168 -5.41 -3.34 11.89
CA LYS A 168 -4.42 -2.28 11.97
C LYS A 168 -4.41 -1.50 10.66
N VAL A 169 -4.51 -0.19 10.73
CA VAL A 169 -4.41 0.72 9.58
C VAL A 169 -2.95 1.15 9.45
N LEU A 170 -2.34 0.78 8.35
CA LEU A 170 -0.94 1.02 7.99
C LEU A 170 -0.92 1.95 6.75
N PRO A 171 -0.88 3.26 6.96
CA PRO A 171 -1.02 4.25 5.89
C PRO A 171 0.29 4.51 5.13
N GLY A 172 0.19 5.19 3.98
CA GLY A 172 1.35 5.68 3.22
C GLY A 172 2.10 6.81 3.91
N HIS A 173 1.46 7.54 4.82
CA HIS A 173 2.08 8.62 5.61
C HIS A 173 1.57 8.61 7.04
N ASP A 174 2.31 9.32 7.91
CA ASP A 174 1.96 9.55 9.31
C ASP A 174 1.88 8.28 10.17
N HIS A 175 1.00 8.29 11.17
CA HIS A 175 0.93 7.30 12.23
C HIS A 175 -0.04 6.17 11.92
N PHE A 176 0.20 5.03 12.56
CA PHE A 176 -0.71 3.90 12.52
C PHE A 176 -1.95 4.12 13.38
N SER A 177 -3.03 3.45 13.02
CA SER A 177 -4.26 3.43 13.80
C SER A 177 -4.95 2.07 13.70
N THR A 178 -6.23 1.99 14.04
CA THR A 178 -7.06 0.82 13.82
C THR A 178 -8.34 1.21 13.10
N MET A 179 -8.90 0.28 12.33
CA MET A 179 -10.14 0.54 11.60
C MET A 179 -11.29 0.95 12.52
N GLY A 180 -11.36 0.37 13.73
CA GLY A 180 -12.35 0.76 14.74
C GLY A 180 -12.17 2.19 15.23
N GLN A 181 -10.93 2.66 15.43
CA GLN A 181 -10.66 4.06 15.76
C GLN A 181 -11.10 4.98 14.62
N GLU A 182 -10.72 4.65 13.39
CA GLU A 182 -11.05 5.47 12.23
C GLU A 182 -12.55 5.54 11.98
N LYS A 183 -13.29 4.46 12.12
CA LYS A 183 -14.77 4.46 11.99
C LYS A 183 -15.46 5.38 13.00
N VAL A 184 -14.86 5.59 14.17
CA VAL A 184 -15.43 6.42 15.25
C VAL A 184 -14.93 7.86 15.20
N GLN A 185 -13.64 8.07 14.95
CA GLN A 185 -12.96 9.35 15.16
C GLN A 185 -12.65 10.10 13.86
N ASN A 186 -12.38 9.37 12.75
CA ASN A 186 -12.06 9.98 11.47
C ASN A 186 -13.32 10.61 10.85
N PRO A 187 -13.38 11.95 10.69
CA PRO A 187 -14.58 12.62 10.20
C PRO A 187 -14.94 12.23 8.76
N TYR A 188 -13.96 11.88 7.94
CA TYR A 188 -14.16 11.48 6.55
C TYR A 188 -14.75 10.07 6.48
N LEU A 189 -14.12 9.09 7.13
CA LEU A 189 -14.60 7.71 7.13
C LEU A 189 -15.96 7.57 7.83
N LYS A 190 -16.15 8.27 8.96
CA LYS A 190 -17.42 8.26 9.70
C LYS A 190 -18.60 8.70 8.84
N ASN A 191 -18.41 9.74 8.02
CA ASN A 191 -19.45 10.35 7.20
C ASN A 191 -19.49 9.80 5.76
N ALA A 192 -18.62 8.88 5.39
CA ALA A 192 -18.60 8.25 4.06
C ALA A 192 -19.91 7.52 3.77
N LYS A 193 -20.44 7.72 2.52
CA LYS A 193 -21.74 7.24 2.05
C LYS A 193 -21.59 6.43 0.78
#